data_bd93cd6488b00bbb582d9b180a530a46
#
_entry.id   bd93cd6488b00bbb582d9b180a530a46
#
_cell.length_a   1.000
_cell.length_b   1.000
_cell.length_c   1.000
_cell.angle_alpha   90.00
_cell.angle_beta   90.00
_cell.angle_gamma   90.00
#
_symmetry.space_group_name_H-M   'P 1'
#
loop_
_entity.id
_entity.type
_entity.pdbx_description
1 polymer ?
#
loop_
_entity_poly.entity_id
_entity_poly.type
_entity_poly.pdbx_seq_one_letter_code
_entity_poly.pdbx_strand_id
1 'polypeptide(L)'
;TVVEFEITPNRPDCLSVIGLARESAVSHEAPLRIKKPEFRGIGNGISSLLSVKDDAVDLCYRYSAAVVKNVHIAPSPMWMRRRLRAAGVRPINNIVDITNYVMLEYGQPMHAFDYACLDGSDINVRRAADGEKYVTLDNIEHTLDSSMLVIADDHKPVALAGVMGGANSGISDSTETVVFESAAFCGSNVRVTARKLGMRTESSSRFEKGLDPEQTIPALYRALELVEML
;
A
#
# COMPACT_ATOMS: atom_id res chain seq x y z
N THR A 1 6.96 -25.14 9.01
CA THR A 1 7.74 -25.21 7.77
C THR A 1 7.53 -23.91 7.00
N VAL A 2 8.59 -23.31 6.50
CA VAL A 2 8.57 -22.18 5.57
C VAL A 2 9.00 -22.71 4.21
N VAL A 3 8.32 -22.32 3.15
CA VAL A 3 8.65 -22.67 1.77
C VAL A 3 8.98 -21.38 1.04
N GLU A 4 10.15 -21.32 0.42
CA GLU A 4 10.60 -20.21 -0.39
C GLU A 4 10.35 -20.52 -1.87
N PHE A 5 9.79 -19.55 -2.58
CA PHE A 5 9.52 -19.64 -4.01
C PHE A 5 10.36 -18.62 -4.76
N GLU A 6 11.07 -19.06 -5.77
CA GLU A 6 11.69 -18.17 -6.73
C GLU A 6 10.65 -17.81 -7.82
N ILE A 7 10.22 -16.56 -7.83
CA ILE A 7 9.20 -16.07 -8.75
C ILE A 7 9.87 -15.33 -9.91
N THR A 8 9.63 -15.80 -11.12
CA THR A 8 10.15 -15.18 -12.35
C THR A 8 9.53 -13.80 -12.58
N PRO A 9 10.24 -12.85 -13.22
CA PRO A 9 9.76 -11.48 -13.41
C PRO A 9 8.44 -11.33 -14.17
N ASN A 10 8.07 -12.32 -14.99
CA ASN A 10 6.84 -12.34 -15.77
C ASN A 10 5.61 -12.87 -15.01
N ARG A 11 5.77 -13.24 -13.74
CA ARG A 11 4.70 -13.76 -12.88
C ARG A 11 4.53 -12.94 -11.60
N PRO A 12 4.26 -11.61 -11.71
CA PRO A 12 4.06 -10.76 -10.55
C PRO A 12 2.86 -11.17 -9.69
N ASP A 13 1.87 -11.80 -10.28
CA ASP A 13 0.70 -12.39 -9.59
C ASP A 13 1.10 -13.42 -8.53
N CYS A 14 2.18 -14.17 -8.76
CA CYS A 14 2.71 -15.16 -7.82
C CYS A 14 3.53 -14.57 -6.67
N LEU A 15 3.78 -13.25 -6.64
CA LEU A 15 4.37 -12.57 -5.48
C LEU A 15 3.35 -12.39 -4.33
N SER A 16 2.43 -13.35 -4.20
CA SER A 16 1.37 -13.38 -3.21
C SER A 16 0.91 -14.79 -2.86
N VAL A 17 0.37 -14.96 -1.66
CA VAL A 17 -0.19 -16.24 -1.23
C VAL A 17 -1.37 -16.64 -2.12
N ILE A 18 -2.25 -15.70 -2.47
CA ILE A 18 -3.41 -15.97 -3.35
C ILE A 18 -2.96 -16.34 -4.76
N GLY A 19 -1.93 -15.68 -5.31
CA GLY A 19 -1.39 -16.03 -6.62
C GLY A 19 -0.79 -17.43 -6.64
N LEU A 20 0.00 -17.79 -5.65
CA LEU A 20 0.52 -19.14 -5.49
C LEU A 20 -0.59 -20.18 -5.29
N ALA A 21 -1.64 -19.83 -4.55
CA ALA A 21 -2.79 -20.70 -4.37
C ALA A 21 -3.52 -20.98 -5.68
N ARG A 22 -3.65 -19.97 -6.57
CA ARG A 22 -4.22 -20.15 -7.93
C ARG A 22 -3.39 -21.13 -8.76
N GLU A 23 -2.07 -20.96 -8.80
CA GLU A 23 -1.17 -21.85 -9.53
C GLU A 23 -1.21 -23.27 -8.98
N SER A 24 -1.18 -23.40 -7.66
CA SER A 24 -1.27 -24.70 -6.99
C SER A 24 -2.61 -25.40 -7.29
N ALA A 25 -3.72 -24.67 -7.28
CA ALA A 25 -5.05 -25.21 -7.58
C ALA A 25 -5.11 -25.74 -9.02
N VAL A 26 -4.57 -25.03 -10.00
CA VAL A 26 -4.49 -25.48 -11.39
C VAL A 26 -3.61 -26.71 -11.52
N SER A 27 -2.40 -26.68 -10.93
CA SER A 27 -1.42 -27.77 -11.04
C SER A 27 -1.89 -29.09 -10.39
N HIS A 28 -2.77 -29.00 -9.39
CA HIS A 28 -3.30 -30.16 -8.66
C HIS A 28 -4.75 -30.48 -9.00
N GLU A 29 -5.34 -29.83 -10.00
CA GLU A 29 -6.76 -29.96 -10.38
C GLU A 29 -7.71 -29.81 -9.16
N ALA A 30 -7.36 -28.92 -8.22
CA ALA A 30 -8.05 -28.71 -6.97
C ALA A 30 -8.92 -27.45 -7.00
N PRO A 31 -10.06 -27.41 -6.29
CA PRO A 31 -10.89 -26.22 -6.23
C PRO A 31 -10.21 -25.10 -5.44
N LEU A 32 -10.12 -23.90 -6.03
CA LEU A 32 -9.66 -22.70 -5.35
C LEU A 32 -10.77 -22.13 -4.47
N ARG A 33 -10.46 -21.86 -3.19
CA ARG A 33 -11.38 -21.26 -2.23
C ARG A 33 -10.76 -19.99 -1.66
N ILE A 34 -11.20 -18.83 -2.18
CA ILE A 34 -10.81 -17.53 -1.64
C ILE A 34 -12.03 -16.94 -0.94
N LYS A 35 -11.89 -16.65 0.36
CA LYS A 35 -12.93 -15.94 1.10
C LYS A 35 -12.97 -14.48 0.64
N LYS A 36 -14.16 -13.96 0.36
CA LYS A 36 -14.35 -12.53 0.13
C LYS A 36 -14.24 -11.80 1.47
N PRO A 37 -13.49 -10.67 1.53
CA PRO A 37 -13.44 -9.86 2.73
C PRO A 37 -14.82 -9.29 3.08
N GLU A 38 -15.15 -9.26 4.36
CA GLU A 38 -16.37 -8.72 4.90
C GLU A 38 -16.04 -7.70 5.99
N PHE A 39 -16.59 -6.50 5.89
CA PHE A 39 -16.44 -5.45 6.89
C PHE A 39 -17.69 -4.59 6.94
N ARG A 40 -17.88 -3.84 8.02
CA ARG A 40 -19.00 -2.93 8.21
C ARG A 40 -18.57 -1.50 8.03
N GLY A 41 -18.93 -0.88 6.90
CA GLY A 41 -18.84 0.56 6.75
C GLY A 41 -19.87 1.28 7.62
N ILE A 42 -19.50 2.38 8.23
CA ILE A 42 -20.39 3.25 9.03
C ILE A 42 -20.37 4.68 8.50
N GLY A 43 -21.45 5.42 8.73
CA GLY A 43 -21.54 6.84 8.36
C GLY A 43 -22.12 7.09 6.96
N ASN A 44 -22.03 8.33 6.52
CA ASN A 44 -22.69 8.85 5.30
C ASN A 44 -21.77 8.89 4.08
N GLY A 45 -20.69 8.12 4.09
CA GLY A 45 -19.70 8.07 3.03
C GLY A 45 -18.44 8.88 3.32
N ILE A 46 -17.38 8.58 2.56
CA ILE A 46 -16.05 9.16 2.77
C ILE A 46 -15.91 10.61 2.29
N SER A 47 -16.76 11.07 1.38
CA SER A 47 -16.64 12.37 0.70
C SER A 47 -16.65 13.62 1.61
N SER A 48 -17.15 13.47 2.85
CA SER A 48 -17.08 14.54 3.86
C SER A 48 -15.75 14.58 4.62
N LEU A 49 -14.89 13.57 4.43
CA LEU A 49 -13.63 13.41 5.15
C LEU A 49 -12.44 13.48 4.22
N LEU A 50 -12.55 12.90 3.06
CA LEU A 50 -11.46 12.75 2.11
C LEU A 50 -12.01 12.82 0.68
N SER A 51 -11.33 13.55 -0.18
CA SER A 51 -11.49 13.46 -1.62
C SER A 51 -10.17 13.04 -2.28
N VAL A 52 -10.26 12.49 -3.47
CA VAL A 52 -9.08 12.08 -4.24
C VAL A 52 -9.13 12.73 -5.60
N LYS A 53 -8.04 13.40 -5.95
CA LYS A 53 -7.82 14.00 -7.27
C LYS A 53 -6.63 13.31 -7.92
N ASP A 54 -6.76 12.99 -9.20
CA ASP A 54 -5.68 12.42 -9.99
C ASP A 54 -5.36 13.33 -11.17
N ASP A 55 -4.24 14.07 -11.04
CA ASP A 55 -3.71 14.96 -12.08
C ASP A 55 -2.69 14.23 -12.99
N ALA A 56 -2.48 12.92 -12.80
CA ALA A 56 -1.52 12.12 -13.53
C ALA A 56 -2.09 10.76 -13.98
N VAL A 57 -3.27 10.77 -14.59
CA VAL A 57 -4.04 9.59 -15.01
C VAL A 57 -3.27 8.63 -15.95
N ASP A 58 -2.21 9.10 -16.59
CA ASP A 58 -1.31 8.29 -17.39
C ASP A 58 -0.30 7.48 -16.55
N LEU A 59 -0.10 7.86 -15.29
CA LEU A 59 0.81 7.23 -14.34
C LEU A 59 0.10 6.54 -13.16
N CYS A 60 -1.15 6.91 -12.90
CA CYS A 60 -2.00 6.27 -11.90
C CYS A 60 -3.25 5.70 -12.57
N TYR A 61 -3.35 4.39 -12.63
CA TYR A 61 -4.48 3.72 -13.30
C TYR A 61 -5.70 3.57 -12.39
N ARG A 62 -5.45 3.56 -11.09
CA ARG A 62 -6.47 3.55 -10.05
C ARG A 62 -5.88 4.00 -8.72
N TYR A 63 -6.63 4.83 -8.01
CA TYR A 63 -6.35 5.18 -6.62
C TYR A 63 -7.59 4.92 -5.78
N SER A 64 -7.45 4.10 -4.75
CA SER A 64 -8.54 3.76 -3.84
C SER A 64 -8.10 4.08 -2.43
N ALA A 65 -8.99 4.72 -1.66
CA ALA A 65 -8.73 5.08 -0.28
C ALA A 65 -9.90 4.71 0.63
N ALA A 66 -9.60 4.47 1.90
CA ALA A 66 -10.59 4.29 2.95
C ALA A 66 -10.13 4.99 4.23
N VAL A 67 -11.06 5.59 4.96
CA VAL A 67 -10.80 6.24 6.25
C VAL A 67 -11.32 5.34 7.37
N VAL A 68 -10.46 5.06 8.33
CA VAL A 68 -10.80 4.30 9.54
C VAL A 68 -10.59 5.20 10.75
N LYS A 69 -11.60 5.32 11.61
CA LYS A 69 -11.60 6.14 12.82
C LYS A 69 -11.53 5.28 14.07
N ASN A 70 -11.14 5.91 15.18
CA ASN A 70 -11.04 5.28 16.50
C ASN A 70 -10.06 4.10 16.50
N VAL A 71 -8.98 4.25 15.76
CA VAL A 71 -7.89 3.28 15.76
C VAL A 71 -7.11 3.36 17.06
N HIS A 72 -6.73 2.22 17.59
CA HIS A 72 -5.79 2.13 18.70
C HIS A 72 -4.53 1.41 18.23
N ILE A 73 -3.41 2.12 18.26
CA ILE A 73 -2.14 1.55 17.81
C ILE A 73 -1.59 0.60 18.88
N ALA A 74 -1.36 -0.63 18.51
CA ALA A 74 -0.90 -1.70 19.37
C ALA A 74 -0.04 -2.72 18.60
N PRO A 75 0.70 -3.59 19.26
CA PRO A 75 1.33 -4.73 18.60
C PRO A 75 0.28 -5.65 17.97
N SER A 76 0.53 -6.09 16.73
CA SER A 76 -0.33 -7.06 16.05
C SER A 76 -0.45 -8.38 16.83
N PRO A 77 -1.55 -9.12 16.67
CA PRO A 77 -1.73 -10.41 17.32
C PRO A 77 -0.64 -11.40 16.88
N MET A 78 -0.35 -12.36 17.74
CA MET A 78 0.76 -13.28 17.59
C MET A 78 0.69 -14.08 16.27
N TRP A 79 -0.51 -14.41 15.80
CA TRP A 79 -0.67 -15.15 14.54
C TRP A 79 -0.20 -14.35 13.33
N MET A 80 -0.51 -13.04 13.26
CA MET A 80 -0.07 -12.14 12.19
C MET A 80 1.43 -11.91 12.25
N ARG A 81 1.97 -11.62 13.44
CA ARG A 81 3.41 -11.42 13.66
C ARG A 81 4.24 -12.65 13.26
N ARG A 82 3.74 -13.87 13.54
CA ARG A 82 4.41 -15.10 13.14
C ARG A 82 4.44 -15.28 11.61
N ARG A 83 3.34 -14.98 10.93
CA ARG A 83 3.25 -15.07 9.47
C ARG A 83 4.15 -14.04 8.78
N LEU A 84 4.13 -12.79 9.24
CA LEU A 84 5.02 -11.74 8.73
C LEU A 84 6.49 -12.12 8.87
N ARG A 85 6.91 -12.57 10.07
CA ARG A 85 8.29 -13.04 10.30
C ARG A 85 8.66 -14.22 9.42
N ALA A 86 7.76 -15.16 9.23
CA ALA A 86 8.00 -16.31 8.35
C ALA A 86 8.20 -15.91 6.89
N ALA A 87 7.61 -14.78 6.48
CA ALA A 87 7.79 -14.17 5.16
C ALA A 87 8.95 -13.15 5.11
N GLY A 88 9.78 -13.05 6.16
CA GLY A 88 10.91 -12.12 6.20
C GLY A 88 10.56 -10.68 6.56
N VAL A 89 9.30 -10.39 6.90
CA VAL A 89 8.84 -9.03 7.25
C VAL A 89 8.88 -8.83 8.76
N ARG A 90 9.52 -7.74 9.20
CA ARG A 90 9.56 -7.35 10.61
C ARG A 90 8.23 -6.71 11.02
N PRO A 91 7.50 -7.26 12.01
CA PRO A 91 6.30 -6.62 12.55
C PRO A 91 6.65 -5.31 13.27
N ILE A 92 5.78 -4.30 13.11
CA ILE A 92 5.93 -2.95 13.68
C ILE A 92 4.76 -2.68 14.62
N ASN A 93 3.57 -2.40 14.07
CA ASN A 93 2.32 -2.20 14.79
C ASN A 93 1.15 -2.77 13.96
N ASN A 94 -0.03 -2.84 14.55
CA ASN A 94 -1.20 -3.44 13.91
C ASN A 94 -1.53 -2.84 12.53
N ILE A 95 -1.46 -1.52 12.36
CA ILE A 95 -1.80 -0.85 11.10
C ILE A 95 -0.76 -1.12 10.01
N VAL A 96 0.51 -0.92 10.32
CA VAL A 96 1.61 -1.20 9.36
C VAL A 96 1.69 -2.70 9.03
N ASP A 97 1.45 -3.55 10.01
CA ASP A 97 1.45 -4.99 9.82
C ASP A 97 0.28 -5.47 8.95
N ILE A 98 -0.90 -4.82 9.05
CA ILE A 98 -2.04 -5.06 8.15
C ILE A 98 -1.64 -4.75 6.70
N THR A 99 -1.03 -3.60 6.41
CA THR A 99 -0.62 -3.25 5.04
C THR A 99 0.38 -4.27 4.47
N ASN A 100 1.37 -4.66 5.27
CA ASN A 100 2.33 -5.70 4.89
C ASN A 100 1.68 -7.08 4.72
N TYR A 101 0.76 -7.44 5.61
CA TYR A 101 0.06 -8.71 5.54
C TYR A 101 -0.79 -8.82 4.26
N VAL A 102 -1.54 -7.76 3.93
CA VAL A 102 -2.34 -7.71 2.69
C VAL A 102 -1.45 -7.74 1.45
N MET A 103 -0.31 -7.04 1.46
CA MET A 103 0.66 -7.11 0.37
C MET A 103 1.16 -8.55 0.15
N LEU A 104 1.47 -9.30 1.19
CA LEU A 104 1.88 -10.70 1.08
C LEU A 104 0.72 -11.61 0.67
N GLU A 105 -0.49 -11.38 1.17
CA GLU A 105 -1.67 -12.22 0.89
C GLU A 105 -2.20 -11.98 -0.53
N TYR A 106 -2.35 -10.72 -0.96
CA TYR A 106 -2.96 -10.30 -2.24
C TYR A 106 -1.96 -9.91 -3.32
N GLY A 107 -0.71 -9.61 -2.97
CA GLY A 107 0.27 -9.06 -3.92
C GLY A 107 0.12 -7.56 -4.16
N GLN A 108 -0.83 -6.91 -3.49
CA GLN A 108 -1.13 -5.50 -3.61
C GLN A 108 -0.43 -4.71 -2.50
N PRO A 109 0.61 -3.91 -2.80
CA PRO A 109 1.17 -3.01 -1.82
C PRO A 109 0.14 -1.96 -1.39
N MET A 110 0.13 -1.67 -0.11
CA MET A 110 -0.74 -0.67 0.50
C MET A 110 0.07 0.31 1.31
N HIS A 111 -0.47 1.51 1.49
CA HIS A 111 0.06 2.48 2.43
C HIS A 111 -1.00 2.90 3.45
N ALA A 112 -0.56 3.41 4.59
CA ALA A 112 -1.41 3.95 5.63
C ALA A 112 -0.85 5.31 6.08
N PHE A 113 -1.67 6.35 5.99
CA PHE A 113 -1.36 7.69 6.47
C PHE A 113 -2.05 7.95 7.80
N ASP A 114 -1.39 8.67 8.70
CA ASP A 114 -2.07 9.32 9.80
C ASP A 114 -2.89 10.51 9.25
N TYR A 115 -4.21 10.43 9.40
CA TYR A 115 -5.12 11.48 8.90
C TYR A 115 -4.81 12.85 9.52
N ALA A 116 -4.36 12.89 10.77
CA ALA A 116 -4.01 14.14 11.45
C ALA A 116 -2.74 14.81 10.89
N CYS A 117 -1.94 14.07 10.13
CA CYS A 117 -0.73 14.58 9.48
C CYS A 117 -0.96 15.09 8.05
N LEU A 118 -2.17 14.90 7.51
CA LEU A 118 -2.56 15.41 6.20
C LEU A 118 -3.07 16.83 6.35
N ASP A 119 -2.57 17.74 5.51
CA ASP A 119 -3.04 19.11 5.45
C ASP A 119 -4.25 19.19 4.50
N GLY A 120 -5.42 19.51 5.03
CA GLY A 120 -6.67 19.55 4.28
C GLY A 120 -7.40 18.22 4.21
N SER A 121 -8.27 18.08 3.22
CA SER A 121 -9.12 16.89 3.01
C SER A 121 -8.87 16.21 1.66
N ASP A 122 -7.94 16.71 0.88
CA ASP A 122 -7.68 16.21 -0.47
C ASP A 122 -6.40 15.39 -0.52
N ILE A 123 -6.48 14.26 -1.20
CA ILE A 123 -5.30 13.53 -1.69
C ILE A 123 -5.17 13.82 -3.18
N ASN A 124 -4.03 14.36 -3.57
CA ASN A 124 -3.74 14.65 -4.97
C ASN A 124 -2.61 13.73 -5.49
N VAL A 125 -2.94 12.89 -6.46
CA VAL A 125 -1.96 12.10 -7.19
C VAL A 125 -1.43 12.96 -8.33
N ARG A 126 -0.19 13.40 -8.24
CA ARG A 126 0.41 14.34 -9.19
C ARG A 126 1.87 14.03 -9.50
N ARG A 127 2.38 14.61 -10.55
CA ARG A 127 3.83 14.66 -10.77
C ARG A 127 4.49 15.56 -9.73
N ALA A 128 5.70 15.21 -9.33
CA ALA A 128 6.52 16.10 -8.51
C ALA A 128 6.89 17.37 -9.32
N ALA A 129 7.19 18.47 -8.61
CA ALA A 129 7.83 19.62 -9.23
C ALA A 129 9.34 19.39 -9.35
N ASP A 130 9.98 19.99 -10.36
CA ASP A 130 11.42 19.92 -10.48
C ASP A 130 12.10 20.63 -9.28
N GLY A 131 12.97 19.89 -8.59
CA GLY A 131 13.64 20.37 -7.39
C GLY A 131 12.81 20.22 -6.11
N GLU A 132 11.62 19.65 -6.15
CA GLU A 132 10.78 19.42 -4.97
C GLU A 132 11.51 18.55 -3.95
N LYS A 133 11.52 19.00 -2.68
CA LYS A 133 12.17 18.29 -1.59
C LYS A 133 11.18 17.35 -0.91
N TYR A 134 11.65 16.15 -0.62
CA TYR A 134 10.84 15.12 0.02
C TYR A 134 11.70 14.29 0.98
N VAL A 135 11.22 14.05 2.19
CA VAL A 135 11.88 13.22 3.20
C VAL A 135 11.12 11.92 3.35
N THR A 136 11.77 10.81 3.05
CA THR A 136 11.22 9.46 3.15
C THR A 136 11.17 8.95 4.59
N LEU A 137 10.40 7.87 4.84
CA LEU A 137 10.23 7.23 6.16
C LEU A 137 11.55 6.81 6.84
N ASP A 138 12.63 6.62 6.10
CA ASP A 138 13.98 6.36 6.60
C ASP A 138 14.77 7.65 6.94
N ASN A 139 14.10 8.82 6.91
CA ASN A 139 14.64 10.15 7.18
C ASN A 139 15.73 10.60 6.20
N ILE A 140 15.69 10.13 4.97
CA ILE A 140 16.58 10.57 3.89
C ILE A 140 15.87 11.65 3.05
N GLU A 141 16.52 12.80 2.87
CA GLU A 141 16.03 13.85 1.96
C GLU A 141 16.38 13.53 0.52
N HIS A 142 15.39 13.61 -0.35
CA HIS A 142 15.53 13.46 -1.79
C HIS A 142 15.12 14.73 -2.51
N THR A 143 15.71 14.95 -3.67
CA THR A 143 15.31 16.00 -4.62
C THR A 143 14.59 15.31 -5.77
N LEU A 144 13.32 15.65 -5.94
CA LEU A 144 12.47 15.05 -6.96
C LEU A 144 12.53 15.83 -8.27
N ASP A 145 12.07 15.20 -9.34
CA ASP A 145 11.86 15.83 -10.65
C ASP A 145 10.48 15.49 -11.21
N SER A 146 10.06 16.23 -12.24
CA SER A 146 8.73 16.14 -12.86
C SER A 146 8.42 14.79 -13.54
N SER A 147 9.39 13.89 -13.65
CA SER A 147 9.15 12.52 -14.10
C SER A 147 8.64 11.59 -12.99
N MET A 148 8.72 12.02 -11.72
CA MET A 148 8.36 11.22 -10.56
C MET A 148 6.91 11.47 -10.15
N LEU A 149 6.21 10.44 -9.68
CA LEU A 149 4.85 10.52 -9.20
C LEU A 149 4.84 10.60 -7.67
N VAL A 150 4.08 11.55 -7.13
CA VAL A 150 3.87 11.70 -5.70
C VAL A 150 2.39 11.65 -5.34
N ILE A 151 2.13 11.20 -4.12
CA ILE A 151 0.87 11.42 -3.44
C ILE A 151 1.08 12.66 -2.58
N ALA A 152 0.22 13.66 -2.75
CA ALA A 152 0.30 14.91 -2.02
C ALA A 152 -1.02 15.17 -1.27
N ASP A 153 -0.94 15.91 -0.19
CA ASP A 153 -2.07 16.61 0.39
C ASP A 153 -2.25 17.98 -0.29
N ASP A 154 -2.99 18.89 0.31
CA ASP A 154 -3.24 20.23 -0.26
C ASP A 154 -1.97 21.08 -0.41
N HIS A 155 -0.87 20.74 0.28
CA HIS A 155 0.31 21.60 0.39
C HIS A 155 1.62 20.91 0.08
N LYS A 156 1.77 19.61 0.38
CA LYS A 156 3.07 18.91 0.37
C LYS A 156 2.94 17.47 -0.11
N PRO A 157 4.03 16.88 -0.63
CA PRO A 157 4.08 15.45 -0.89
C PRO A 157 4.09 14.66 0.43
N VAL A 158 3.27 13.62 0.50
CA VAL A 158 3.14 12.72 1.66
C VAL A 158 3.60 11.30 1.37
N ALA A 159 3.68 10.92 0.08
CA ALA A 159 4.30 9.68 -0.34
C ALA A 159 4.92 9.79 -1.74
N LEU A 160 5.98 9.03 -1.98
CA LEU A 160 6.51 8.76 -3.30
C LEU A 160 5.79 7.54 -3.86
N ALA A 161 4.94 7.74 -4.85
CA ALA A 161 3.96 6.77 -5.31
C ALA A 161 4.58 5.41 -5.68
N GLY A 162 4.13 4.37 -5.03
CA GLY A 162 4.59 2.99 -5.23
C GLY A 162 6.01 2.68 -4.75
N VAL A 163 6.72 3.64 -4.14
CA VAL A 163 8.10 3.47 -3.67
C VAL A 163 8.18 3.52 -2.15
N MET A 164 7.91 4.68 -1.54
CA MET A 164 8.05 4.85 -0.09
C MET A 164 7.20 6.02 0.44
N GLY A 165 6.59 5.83 1.60
CA GLY A 165 5.88 6.89 2.33
C GLY A 165 6.81 7.98 2.88
N GLY A 166 6.22 9.10 3.28
CA GLY A 166 6.92 10.24 3.87
C GLY A 166 7.09 10.15 5.38
N ALA A 167 8.17 10.72 5.88
CA ALA A 167 8.38 10.89 7.32
C ALA A 167 7.31 11.78 7.98
N ASN A 168 6.62 12.59 7.18
CA ASN A 168 5.64 13.59 7.60
C ASN A 168 4.19 13.06 7.71
N SER A 169 3.93 11.81 7.38
CA SER A 169 2.57 11.25 7.31
C SER A 169 2.46 9.83 7.90
N GLY A 170 3.52 9.36 8.54
CA GLY A 170 3.60 8.00 9.07
C GLY A 170 2.72 7.77 10.30
N ILE A 171 2.33 6.51 10.51
CA ILE A 171 1.58 6.05 11.69
C ILE A 171 2.46 6.13 12.93
N SER A 172 1.94 6.75 13.99
CA SER A 172 2.55 6.90 15.31
C SER A 172 1.66 6.30 16.40
N ASP A 173 2.18 6.22 17.62
CA ASP A 173 1.41 5.70 18.77
C ASP A 173 0.17 6.56 19.12
N SER A 174 0.13 7.82 18.65
CA SER A 174 -0.97 8.75 18.87
C SER A 174 -1.99 8.78 17.71
N THR A 175 -1.79 7.97 16.67
CA THR A 175 -2.70 7.93 15.51
C THR A 175 -4.06 7.36 15.90
N GLU A 176 -5.13 8.13 15.68
CA GLU A 176 -6.52 7.74 15.95
C GLU A 176 -7.36 7.55 14.69
N THR A 177 -6.96 8.20 13.60
CA THR A 177 -7.64 8.09 12.30
C THR A 177 -6.62 7.79 11.22
N VAL A 178 -6.90 6.76 10.43
CA VAL A 178 -6.00 6.24 9.39
C VAL A 178 -6.65 6.36 8.03
N VAL A 179 -5.89 6.81 7.04
CA VAL A 179 -6.24 6.70 5.63
C VAL A 179 -5.46 5.53 5.03
N PHE A 180 -6.14 4.48 4.64
CA PHE A 180 -5.54 3.42 3.84
C PHE A 180 -5.56 3.78 2.36
N GLU A 181 -4.43 3.57 1.70
CA GLU A 181 -4.24 3.66 0.26
C GLU A 181 -4.10 2.27 -0.34
N SER A 182 -4.78 2.05 -1.46
CA SER A 182 -4.55 0.90 -2.35
C SER A 182 -4.64 1.40 -3.78
N ALA A 183 -3.54 1.38 -4.53
CA ALA A 183 -3.46 2.02 -5.83
C ALA A 183 -2.77 1.13 -6.88
N ALA A 184 -2.93 1.46 -8.15
CA ALA A 184 -2.22 0.85 -9.26
C ALA A 184 -1.50 1.94 -10.05
N PHE A 185 -0.17 1.94 -9.97
CA PHE A 185 0.69 2.90 -10.63
C PHE A 185 1.37 2.32 -11.87
N CYS A 186 1.76 3.17 -12.80
CA CYS A 186 2.54 2.80 -13.98
C CYS A 186 3.89 2.18 -13.56
N GLY A 187 4.06 0.88 -13.78
CA GLY A 187 5.21 0.12 -13.29
C GLY A 187 6.54 0.63 -13.84
N SER A 188 6.58 1.10 -15.09
CA SER A 188 7.79 1.68 -15.67
C SER A 188 8.19 2.99 -14.97
N ASN A 189 7.22 3.81 -14.57
CA ASN A 189 7.46 5.03 -13.81
C ASN A 189 8.01 4.72 -12.42
N VAL A 190 7.38 3.80 -11.68
CA VAL A 190 7.86 3.38 -10.35
C VAL A 190 9.28 2.81 -10.44
N ARG A 191 9.58 1.99 -11.45
CA ARG A 191 10.92 1.44 -11.68
C ARG A 191 11.97 2.53 -11.91
N VAL A 192 11.68 3.50 -12.77
CA VAL A 192 12.60 4.60 -13.08
C VAL A 192 12.83 5.48 -11.84
N THR A 193 11.77 5.83 -11.13
CA THR A 193 11.82 6.61 -9.88
C THR A 193 12.66 5.91 -8.83
N ALA A 194 12.36 4.64 -8.53
CA ALA A 194 13.09 3.85 -7.55
C ALA A 194 14.59 3.75 -7.90
N ARG A 195 14.91 3.55 -9.18
CA ARG A 195 16.29 3.48 -9.66
C ARG A 195 17.02 4.82 -9.54
N LYS A 196 16.39 5.94 -9.93
CA LYS A 196 16.96 7.28 -9.83
C LYS A 196 17.34 7.65 -8.40
N LEU A 197 16.49 7.26 -7.45
CA LEU A 197 16.68 7.56 -6.02
C LEU A 197 17.48 6.48 -5.28
N GLY A 198 17.91 5.41 -5.97
CA GLY A 198 18.65 4.31 -5.35
C GLY A 198 17.84 3.48 -4.36
N MET A 199 16.50 3.54 -4.44
CA MET A 199 15.57 2.86 -3.54
C MET A 199 14.98 1.60 -4.18
N ARG A 200 15.06 0.48 -3.46
CA ARG A 200 14.35 -0.75 -3.82
C ARG A 200 13.60 -1.27 -2.61
N THR A 201 12.27 -1.25 -2.69
CA THR A 201 11.38 -1.69 -1.62
C THR A 201 10.55 -2.89 -2.08
N GLU A 202 9.90 -3.59 -1.13
CA GLU A 202 8.93 -4.64 -1.44
C GLU A 202 7.76 -4.10 -2.28
N SER A 203 7.38 -2.84 -2.05
CA SER A 203 6.36 -2.13 -2.82
C SER A 203 6.83 -1.89 -4.26
N SER A 204 7.96 -1.20 -4.45
CA SER A 204 8.46 -0.88 -5.78
C SER A 204 8.78 -2.13 -6.62
N SER A 205 9.23 -3.20 -5.98
CA SER A 205 9.51 -4.48 -6.63
C SER A 205 8.26 -5.19 -7.19
N ARG A 206 7.08 -4.90 -6.61
CA ARG A 206 5.79 -5.39 -7.12
C ARG A 206 5.22 -4.46 -8.17
N PHE A 207 5.16 -3.16 -7.89
CA PHE A 207 4.63 -2.16 -8.84
C PHE A 207 5.40 -2.14 -10.16
N GLU A 208 6.74 -2.26 -10.15
CA GLU A 208 7.55 -2.25 -11.38
C GLU A 208 7.20 -3.34 -12.39
N LYS A 209 6.55 -4.42 -11.93
CA LYS A 209 6.15 -5.56 -12.77
C LYS A 209 4.73 -5.42 -13.33
N GLY A 210 4.01 -4.37 -12.93
CA GLY A 210 2.60 -4.14 -13.27
C GLY A 210 1.65 -4.90 -12.34
N LEU A 211 0.74 -4.17 -11.72
CA LEU A 211 -0.32 -4.71 -10.87
C LEU A 211 -1.67 -4.47 -11.54
N ASP A 212 -2.60 -5.40 -11.31
CA ASP A 212 -3.96 -5.29 -11.79
C ASP A 212 -4.72 -4.18 -11.02
N PRO A 213 -5.22 -3.13 -11.69
CA PRO A 213 -5.99 -2.08 -11.03
C PRO A 213 -7.24 -2.59 -10.31
N GLU A 214 -7.84 -3.69 -10.76
CA GLU A 214 -9.01 -4.29 -10.11
C GLU A 214 -8.68 -4.93 -8.76
N GLN A 215 -7.41 -5.27 -8.52
CA GLN A 215 -6.96 -5.85 -7.24
C GLN A 215 -6.96 -4.83 -6.10
N THR A 216 -6.97 -3.53 -6.38
CA THR A 216 -6.93 -2.46 -5.37
C THR A 216 -8.09 -2.56 -4.38
N ILE A 217 -9.31 -2.79 -4.84
CA ILE A 217 -10.51 -2.85 -4.00
C ILE A 217 -10.56 -4.10 -3.13
N PRO A 218 -10.35 -5.33 -3.64
CA PRO A 218 -10.28 -6.53 -2.80
C PRO A 218 -9.21 -6.42 -1.69
N ALA A 219 -8.04 -5.87 -2.00
CA ALA A 219 -6.98 -5.67 -1.03
C ALA A 219 -7.38 -4.64 0.05
N LEU A 220 -7.97 -3.51 -0.36
CA LEU A 220 -8.47 -2.50 0.57
C LEU A 220 -9.54 -3.08 1.51
N TYR A 221 -10.49 -3.86 0.97
CA TYR A 221 -11.52 -4.51 1.78
C TYR A 221 -10.93 -5.51 2.76
N ARG A 222 -9.87 -6.22 2.37
CA ARG A 222 -9.17 -7.11 3.28
C ARG A 222 -8.49 -6.37 4.42
N ALA A 223 -7.89 -5.23 4.16
CA ALA A 223 -7.32 -4.39 5.21
C ALA A 223 -8.40 -3.91 6.20
N LEU A 224 -9.57 -3.47 5.70
CA LEU A 224 -10.69 -3.05 6.53
C LEU A 224 -11.24 -4.20 7.38
N GLU A 225 -11.41 -5.41 6.81
CA GLU A 225 -11.79 -6.61 7.57
C GLU A 225 -10.78 -6.90 8.70
N LEU A 226 -9.47 -6.78 8.42
CA LEU A 226 -8.43 -7.01 9.42
C LEU A 226 -8.45 -5.95 10.53
N VAL A 227 -8.74 -4.68 10.19
CA VAL A 227 -8.88 -3.62 11.20
C VAL A 227 -10.06 -3.90 12.13
N GLU A 228 -11.20 -4.34 11.60
CA GLU A 228 -12.37 -4.70 12.44
C GLU A 228 -12.12 -5.93 13.33
N MET A 229 -11.19 -6.79 12.93
CA MET A 229 -10.82 -7.99 13.70
C MET A 229 -9.84 -7.70 14.83
N LEU A 230 -9.11 -6.59 14.82
CA LEU A 230 -7.99 -6.29 15.72
C LEU A 230 -8.27 -5.13 16.65
#